data_0f6fdd3e3487663f6a23129318ea78d8
#
_entry.id   0f6fdd3e3487663f6a23129318ea78d8
#
_cell.length_a   1.000
_cell.length_b   1.000
_cell.length_c   1.000
_cell.angle_alpha   90.00
_cell.angle_beta   90.00
_cell.angle_gamma   90.00
#
_symmetry.space_group_name_H-M   'P 1'
#
loop_
_entity.id
_entity.type
_entity.pdbx_description
1 polymer ?
#
loop_
_entity_poly.entity_id
_entity_poly.type
_entity_poly.pdbx_seq_one_letter_code
_entity_poly.pdbx_strand_id
1 'polypeptide(L)'
;MSNRLPSRAWTRTLILIVPVVALLAALVGSVSAGAETTATGTTDVIRIELTKGKLKFVAPETVTKGDQLEIVNETNPKQVGPHTFSLVTKGSVPKTAKARKNCFTPKHICLAIAKWHGFDPKTEKISINPAKAGAAGWSTLGNATGKKGDSWFTGEKKGGNFSQEVSASAPSTLYFVCAVHPWMHGQVNVVAPAPVVPPAA
;
A
#
# COMPACT_ATOMS: atom_id res chain seq x y z
N MET A 1 10.57 -37.34 -45.49
CA MET A 1 11.07 -38.01 -44.28
C MET A 1 10.08 -37.76 -43.17
N SER A 2 9.37 -38.83 -42.82
CA SER A 2 8.19 -38.82 -41.92
C SER A 2 8.66 -39.17 -40.50
N ASN A 3 8.49 -38.32 -39.52
CA ASN A 3 8.74 -38.68 -38.13
C ASN A 3 7.41 -38.80 -37.38
N ARG A 4 7.09 -40.03 -37.05
CA ARG A 4 5.95 -40.44 -36.22
C ARG A 4 6.29 -40.25 -34.75
N LEU A 5 5.40 -39.61 -34.02
CA LEU A 5 5.42 -39.51 -32.55
C LEU A 5 4.84 -40.80 -31.92
N PRO A 6 5.40 -41.27 -30.81
CA PRO A 6 4.84 -42.43 -30.10
C PRO A 6 3.71 -42.02 -29.15
N SER A 7 2.63 -42.79 -29.24
CA SER A 7 1.48 -42.75 -28.32
C SER A 7 1.86 -43.28 -26.94
N ARG A 8 1.64 -42.50 -25.88
CA ARG A 8 1.74 -42.98 -24.49
C ARG A 8 0.40 -43.54 -24.04
N ALA A 9 0.44 -44.83 -23.71
CA ALA A 9 -0.65 -45.57 -23.09
C ALA A 9 -0.91 -45.06 -21.66
N TRP A 10 -2.15 -44.77 -21.35
CA TRP A 10 -2.60 -44.46 -20.00
C TRP A 10 -2.97 -45.72 -19.25
N THR A 11 -2.20 -46.05 -18.25
CA THR A 11 -2.49 -47.16 -17.33
C THR A 11 -3.52 -46.68 -16.30
N ARG A 12 -4.71 -47.27 -16.32
CA ARG A 12 -5.78 -47.02 -15.33
C ARG A 12 -5.47 -47.80 -14.07
N THR A 13 -5.13 -47.12 -12.98
CA THR A 13 -5.02 -47.76 -11.66
C THR A 13 -6.39 -47.73 -10.98
N LEU A 14 -6.95 -48.91 -10.77
CA LEU A 14 -8.15 -49.13 -9.97
C LEU A 14 -7.78 -48.97 -8.49
N ILE A 15 -8.39 -47.97 -7.81
CA ILE A 15 -8.29 -47.84 -6.39
C ILE A 15 -9.51 -48.48 -5.74
N LEU A 16 -9.26 -49.56 -5.01
CA LEU A 16 -10.24 -50.25 -4.16
C LEU A 16 -10.57 -49.39 -2.94
N ILE A 17 -11.82 -49.00 -2.85
CA ILE A 17 -12.36 -48.25 -1.68
C ILE A 17 -12.80 -49.24 -0.61
N VAL A 18 -12.11 -49.30 0.50
CA VAL A 18 -12.51 -50.05 1.70
C VAL A 18 -13.34 -49.08 2.59
N PRO A 19 -14.56 -49.41 2.97
CA PRO A 19 -15.33 -48.57 3.91
C PRO A 19 -14.89 -48.86 5.35
N VAL A 20 -14.24 -47.91 5.99
CA VAL A 20 -14.02 -47.92 7.44
C VAL A 20 -15.23 -47.27 8.08
N VAL A 21 -16.05 -48.08 8.74
CA VAL A 21 -17.12 -47.64 9.65
C VAL A 21 -16.47 -47.14 10.94
N ALA A 22 -16.37 -45.83 11.11
CA ALA A 22 -15.93 -45.24 12.36
C ALA A 22 -17.12 -44.80 13.20
N LEU A 23 -17.19 -45.39 14.39
CA LEU A 23 -18.15 -45.11 15.46
C LEU A 23 -17.95 -43.65 15.92
N LEU A 24 -18.94 -42.77 15.70
CA LEU A 24 -18.94 -41.39 16.19
C LEU A 24 -19.45 -41.39 17.65
N ALA A 25 -18.55 -41.19 18.60
CA ALA A 25 -18.91 -40.76 19.96
C ALA A 25 -19.16 -39.24 19.91
N ALA A 26 -20.37 -38.82 20.10
CA ALA A 26 -20.77 -37.41 20.17
C ALA A 26 -20.28 -36.81 21.48
N LEU A 27 -19.17 -36.11 21.47
CA LEU A 27 -18.79 -35.13 22.49
C LEU A 27 -19.48 -33.81 22.14
N VAL A 28 -20.57 -33.51 22.85
CA VAL A 28 -21.21 -32.20 22.80
C VAL A 28 -20.34 -31.24 23.59
N GLY A 29 -19.31 -30.71 22.92
CA GLY A 29 -18.55 -29.56 23.41
C GLY A 29 -19.37 -28.30 23.15
N SER A 30 -19.79 -27.63 24.26
CA SER A 30 -20.39 -26.29 24.17
C SER A 30 -19.37 -25.31 23.58
N VAL A 31 -19.48 -25.05 22.29
CA VAL A 31 -18.73 -23.98 21.64
C VAL A 31 -19.40 -22.67 22.05
N SER A 32 -18.82 -22.00 23.06
CA SER A 32 -19.13 -20.59 23.29
C SER A 32 -18.74 -19.83 22.04
N ALA A 33 -19.71 -19.52 21.20
CA ALA A 33 -19.52 -18.56 20.10
C ALA A 33 -19.26 -17.20 20.74
N GLY A 34 -18.00 -16.90 21.01
CA GLY A 34 -17.56 -15.53 21.23
C GLY A 34 -17.93 -14.76 19.96
N ALA A 35 -18.90 -13.85 20.08
CA ALA A 35 -19.17 -12.89 19.03
C ALA A 35 -17.88 -12.10 18.82
N GLU A 36 -17.11 -12.45 17.78
CA GLU A 36 -16.07 -11.57 17.26
C GLU A 36 -16.79 -10.31 16.80
N THR A 37 -16.75 -9.27 17.63
CA THR A 37 -17.15 -7.93 17.22
C THR A 37 -16.11 -7.50 16.21
N THR A 38 -16.38 -7.74 14.92
CA THR A 38 -15.62 -7.14 13.84
C THR A 38 -15.71 -5.63 14.03
N ALA A 39 -14.64 -5.04 14.55
CA ALA A 39 -14.50 -3.60 14.54
C ALA A 39 -14.69 -3.17 13.09
N THR A 40 -15.75 -2.44 12.82
CA THR A 40 -16.02 -1.87 11.51
C THR A 40 -14.95 -0.81 11.30
N GLY A 41 -13.83 -1.20 10.66
CA GLY A 41 -12.72 -0.29 10.37
C GLY A 41 -13.26 0.92 9.60
N THR A 42 -12.93 2.11 10.07
CA THR A 42 -13.24 3.35 9.35
C THR A 42 -12.27 3.53 8.18
N THR A 43 -12.65 4.37 7.22
CA THR A 43 -11.77 4.73 6.11
C THR A 43 -11.40 6.20 6.25
N ASP A 44 -10.13 6.44 6.52
CA ASP A 44 -9.54 7.78 6.44
C ASP A 44 -9.13 8.10 5.02
N VAL A 45 -9.22 9.37 4.62
CA VAL A 45 -8.92 9.78 3.24
C VAL A 45 -7.88 10.89 3.21
N ILE A 46 -6.82 10.68 2.41
CA ILE A 46 -5.90 11.74 2.00
C ILE A 46 -6.17 12.06 0.53
N ARG A 47 -6.46 13.34 0.23
CA ARG A 47 -6.73 13.80 -1.14
C ARG A 47 -5.51 14.47 -1.75
N ILE A 48 -5.32 14.23 -3.04
CA ILE A 48 -4.40 14.99 -3.90
C ILE A 48 -5.24 15.96 -4.69
N GLU A 49 -5.11 17.25 -4.38
CA GLU A 49 -5.97 18.30 -4.91
C GLU A 49 -5.19 19.42 -5.60
N LEU A 50 -5.85 20.04 -6.60
CA LEU A 50 -5.47 21.35 -7.14
C LEU A 50 -6.47 22.40 -6.69
N THR A 51 -6.14 23.12 -5.62
CA THR A 51 -7.02 24.14 -5.03
C THR A 51 -6.41 25.53 -5.20
N LYS A 52 -7.11 26.45 -5.85
CA LYS A 52 -6.66 27.83 -6.12
C LYS A 52 -5.25 27.84 -6.77
N GLY A 53 -5.02 26.95 -7.75
CA GLY A 53 -3.74 26.84 -8.46
C GLY A 53 -2.60 26.22 -7.65
N LYS A 54 -2.86 25.70 -6.45
CA LYS A 54 -1.85 25.04 -5.61
C LYS A 54 -2.12 23.55 -5.51
N LEU A 55 -1.18 22.75 -5.94
CA LEU A 55 -1.16 21.29 -5.72
C LEU A 55 -0.77 21.00 -4.27
N LYS A 56 -1.56 20.16 -3.59
CA LYS A 56 -1.32 19.78 -2.19
C LYS A 56 -1.91 18.42 -1.86
N PHE A 57 -1.43 17.82 -0.79
CA PHE A 57 -2.16 16.81 -0.05
C PHE A 57 -3.10 17.48 0.96
N VAL A 58 -4.32 16.98 1.08
CA VAL A 58 -5.26 17.29 2.15
C VAL A 58 -5.43 16.02 2.97
N ALA A 59 -4.95 16.03 4.19
CA ALA A 59 -4.88 14.87 5.07
C ALA A 59 -5.59 15.17 6.40
N PRO A 60 -6.18 14.16 7.07
CA PRO A 60 -6.60 14.29 8.45
C PRO A 60 -5.39 14.49 9.37
N GLU A 61 -5.61 14.95 10.58
CA GLU A 61 -4.56 15.10 11.59
C GLU A 61 -4.08 13.72 12.12
N THR A 62 -5.03 12.80 12.27
CA THR A 62 -4.80 11.46 12.80
C THR A 62 -5.44 10.40 11.93
N VAL A 63 -4.89 9.18 11.98
CA VAL A 63 -5.46 7.95 11.42
C VAL A 63 -5.35 6.86 12.49
N THR A 64 -6.26 5.91 12.50
CA THR A 64 -6.26 4.84 13.48
C THR A 64 -5.52 3.62 12.94
N LYS A 65 -4.66 3.00 13.76
CA LYS A 65 -4.05 1.71 13.42
C LYS A 65 -5.14 0.65 13.19
N GLY A 66 -5.04 -0.07 12.08
CA GLY A 66 -6.02 -1.09 11.67
C GLY A 66 -7.11 -0.57 10.74
N ASP A 67 -7.34 0.77 10.69
CA ASP A 67 -8.28 1.36 9.74
C ASP A 67 -7.71 1.39 8.32
N GLN A 68 -8.59 1.57 7.34
CA GLN A 68 -8.20 1.79 5.96
C GLN A 68 -7.77 3.25 5.78
N LEU A 69 -6.65 3.47 5.09
CA LEU A 69 -6.25 4.78 4.61
C LEU A 69 -6.28 4.79 3.09
N GLU A 70 -7.20 5.56 2.55
CA GLU A 70 -7.39 5.72 1.12
C GLU A 70 -6.71 7.00 0.64
N ILE A 71 -5.94 6.89 -0.44
CA ILE A 71 -5.35 8.03 -1.14
C ILE A 71 -6.15 8.26 -2.41
N VAL A 72 -6.78 9.41 -2.52
CA VAL A 72 -7.63 9.79 -3.66
C VAL A 72 -6.96 10.86 -4.49
N ASN A 73 -6.76 10.60 -5.79
CA ASN A 73 -6.27 11.61 -6.73
C ASN A 73 -7.43 12.31 -7.43
N GLU A 74 -7.69 13.55 -7.08
CA GLU A 74 -8.74 14.39 -7.69
C GLU A 74 -8.23 15.24 -8.86
N THR A 75 -6.95 15.10 -9.20
CA THR A 75 -6.32 15.92 -10.24
C THR A 75 -6.43 15.30 -11.63
N ASN A 76 -6.17 16.14 -12.65
CA ASN A 76 -6.02 15.69 -14.02
C ASN A 76 -4.52 15.68 -14.39
N PRO A 77 -3.90 14.51 -14.61
CA PRO A 77 -2.47 14.43 -14.93
C PRO A 77 -2.08 15.11 -16.24
N LYS A 78 -3.00 15.33 -17.17
CA LYS A 78 -2.73 16.15 -18.37
C LYS A 78 -2.51 17.62 -18.06
N GLN A 79 -2.99 18.10 -16.91
CA GLN A 79 -2.81 19.49 -16.47
C GLN A 79 -1.63 19.65 -15.51
N VAL A 80 -1.43 18.70 -14.63
CA VAL A 80 -0.49 18.83 -13.52
C VAL A 80 0.52 17.69 -13.39
N GLY A 81 0.49 16.73 -14.31
CA GLY A 81 1.31 15.51 -14.26
C GLY A 81 0.77 14.48 -13.26
N PRO A 82 1.37 13.29 -13.24
CA PRO A 82 1.03 12.25 -12.27
C PRO A 82 1.58 12.58 -10.87
N HIS A 83 1.17 11.81 -9.86
CA HIS A 83 1.61 11.97 -8.48
C HIS A 83 2.14 10.68 -7.90
N THR A 84 2.90 10.79 -6.81
CA THR A 84 3.11 9.69 -5.87
C THR A 84 2.61 10.09 -4.49
N PHE A 85 2.10 9.11 -3.75
CA PHE A 85 2.00 9.17 -2.30
C PHE A 85 3.02 8.18 -1.75
N SER A 86 4.07 8.67 -1.11
CA SER A 86 5.20 7.84 -0.74
C SER A 86 5.59 8.10 0.71
N LEU A 87 5.54 7.07 1.54
CA LEU A 87 5.96 7.15 2.94
C LEU A 87 7.48 7.23 3.02
N VAL A 88 7.96 8.24 3.75
CA VAL A 88 9.39 8.51 3.89
C VAL A 88 9.76 8.85 5.33
N THR A 89 11.01 8.65 5.70
CA THR A 89 11.50 9.11 7.01
C THR A 89 11.42 10.64 7.11
N LYS A 90 11.23 11.16 8.32
CA LYS A 90 11.15 12.61 8.60
C LYS A 90 12.30 13.40 7.97
N GLY A 91 13.51 12.85 8.05
CA GLY A 91 14.73 13.48 7.51
C GLY A 91 14.82 13.47 5.99
N SER A 92 14.01 12.63 5.31
CA SER A 92 13.98 12.55 3.84
C SER A 92 13.02 13.54 3.20
N VAL A 93 12.13 14.19 3.98
CA VAL A 93 11.17 15.16 3.43
C VAL A 93 11.91 16.41 2.90
N PRO A 94 11.72 16.81 1.61
CA PRO A 94 12.47 17.91 0.99
C PRO A 94 11.91 19.29 1.37
N LYS A 95 12.14 19.71 2.61
CA LYS A 95 11.54 20.93 3.20
C LYS A 95 12.08 22.24 2.63
N THR A 96 13.35 22.28 2.19
CA THR A 96 13.97 23.51 1.70
C THR A 96 13.90 23.63 0.17
N ALA A 97 14.01 24.83 -0.38
CA ALA A 97 14.09 25.04 -1.83
C ALA A 97 15.25 24.29 -2.46
N LYS A 98 16.43 24.26 -1.79
CA LYS A 98 17.60 23.50 -2.22
C LYS A 98 17.33 21.98 -2.25
N ALA A 99 16.68 21.43 -1.19
CA ALA A 99 16.33 20.02 -1.14
C ALA A 99 15.33 19.64 -2.24
N ARG A 100 14.34 20.49 -2.52
CA ARG A 100 13.37 20.28 -3.61
C ARG A 100 14.04 20.32 -4.98
N LYS A 101 14.91 21.32 -5.24
CA LYS A 101 15.67 21.43 -6.50
C LYS A 101 16.52 20.18 -6.75
N ASN A 102 17.14 19.62 -5.71
CA ASN A 102 18.03 18.47 -5.83
C ASN A 102 17.32 17.12 -5.71
N CYS A 103 15.98 17.11 -5.54
CA CYS A 103 15.25 15.90 -5.15
C CYS A 103 15.41 14.71 -6.11
N PHE A 104 15.61 14.99 -7.41
CA PHE A 104 15.85 13.97 -8.45
C PHE A 104 17.32 13.67 -8.72
N THR A 105 18.25 14.20 -7.92
CA THR A 105 19.66 13.87 -8.07
C THR A 105 20.05 12.63 -7.24
N PRO A 106 21.20 11.99 -7.50
CA PRO A 106 21.65 10.82 -6.73
C PRO A 106 21.64 11.07 -5.22
N LYS A 107 21.25 10.05 -4.46
CA LYS A 107 21.14 10.07 -2.98
C LYS A 107 20.02 10.97 -2.43
N HIS A 108 19.08 11.42 -3.26
CA HIS A 108 17.89 12.17 -2.82
C HIS A 108 16.59 11.37 -3.01
N ILE A 109 15.57 11.77 -2.26
CA ILE A 109 14.38 10.94 -2.06
C ILE A 109 13.52 10.79 -3.30
N CYS A 110 13.36 11.82 -4.14
CA CYS A 110 12.50 11.72 -5.33
C CYS A 110 13.07 10.72 -6.35
N LEU A 111 14.38 10.71 -6.56
CA LEU A 111 15.01 9.71 -7.42
C LEU A 111 14.91 8.29 -6.81
N ALA A 112 15.02 8.17 -5.50
CA ALA A 112 14.81 6.89 -4.83
C ALA A 112 13.38 6.37 -5.03
N ILE A 113 12.37 7.22 -4.83
CA ILE A 113 10.95 6.87 -5.04
C ILE A 113 10.72 6.48 -6.50
N ALA A 114 11.23 7.25 -7.47
CA ALA A 114 11.12 6.90 -8.88
C ALA A 114 11.69 5.50 -9.17
N LYS A 115 12.85 5.17 -8.59
CA LYS A 115 13.43 3.82 -8.69
C LYS A 115 12.59 2.74 -8.01
N TRP A 116 11.90 3.05 -6.89
CA TRP A 116 10.98 2.09 -6.26
C TRP A 116 9.86 1.68 -7.22
N HIS A 117 9.43 2.61 -8.08
CA HIS A 117 8.43 2.40 -9.13
C HIS A 117 9.03 1.93 -10.47
N GLY A 118 10.28 1.54 -10.51
CA GLY A 118 10.90 0.95 -11.70
C GLY A 118 11.57 1.93 -12.66
N PHE A 119 11.78 3.19 -12.26
CA PHE A 119 12.58 4.13 -13.05
C PHE A 119 14.04 3.68 -13.13
N ASP A 120 14.56 3.55 -14.36
CA ASP A 120 15.97 3.32 -14.61
C ASP A 120 16.63 4.62 -15.10
N PRO A 121 17.50 5.24 -14.29
CA PRO A 121 18.13 6.51 -14.66
C PRO A 121 19.16 6.41 -15.78
N LYS A 122 19.58 5.19 -16.17
CA LYS A 122 20.51 4.99 -17.29
C LYS A 122 19.80 5.01 -18.64
N THR A 123 18.62 4.46 -18.69
CA THR A 123 17.81 4.35 -19.91
C THR A 123 16.67 5.35 -19.94
N GLU A 124 16.47 6.10 -18.85
CA GLU A 124 15.32 6.99 -18.60
C GLU A 124 13.96 6.33 -18.79
N LYS A 125 13.94 4.99 -18.81
CA LYS A 125 12.71 4.21 -18.92
C LYS A 125 12.04 4.08 -17.57
N ILE A 126 10.76 4.37 -17.55
CA ILE A 126 9.88 4.08 -16.41
C ILE A 126 9.12 2.80 -16.75
N SER A 127 9.57 1.69 -16.22
CA SER A 127 8.79 0.47 -16.16
C SER A 127 7.95 0.53 -14.88
N ILE A 128 6.86 1.34 -14.92
CA ILE A 128 5.98 1.48 -13.76
C ILE A 128 5.22 0.18 -13.61
N ASN A 129 5.77 -0.66 -12.82
CA ASN A 129 5.03 -1.79 -12.29
C ASN A 129 4.92 -1.60 -10.79
N PRO A 130 3.83 -1.74 -10.37
CA PRO A 130 2.54 -1.16 -10.58
C PRO A 130 2.43 0.09 -9.74
N ALA A 131 1.30 0.65 -9.68
CA ALA A 131 0.92 1.68 -8.78
C ALA A 131 1.57 1.62 -7.38
N LYS A 132 2.06 0.49 -6.90
CA LYS A 132 2.53 0.26 -5.53
C LYS A 132 4.00 -0.15 -5.45
N ALA A 133 4.74 0.47 -4.54
CA ALA A 133 6.04 0.02 -4.06
C ALA A 133 5.99 -0.20 -2.53
N GLY A 134 6.88 -1.05 -2.00
CA GLY A 134 6.95 -1.36 -0.57
C GLY A 134 6.07 -2.54 -0.15
N ALA A 135 5.94 -2.74 1.16
CA ALA A 135 5.13 -3.79 1.76
C ALA A 135 3.62 -3.52 1.67
N ALA A 136 2.80 -4.52 1.95
CA ALA A 136 1.37 -4.32 2.13
C ALA A 136 1.07 -3.54 3.42
N GLY A 137 0.12 -2.61 3.34
CA GLY A 137 -0.23 -1.71 4.43
C GLY A 137 0.61 -0.43 4.48
N TRP A 138 0.09 0.59 5.15
CA TRP A 138 0.78 1.86 5.35
C TRP A 138 1.58 1.83 6.66
N SER A 139 2.87 1.51 6.59
CA SER A 139 3.72 1.40 7.77
C SER A 139 5.19 1.73 7.51
N THR A 140 5.69 1.43 6.32
CA THR A 140 7.11 1.43 6.04
C THR A 140 7.58 2.78 5.53
N LEU A 141 8.40 3.47 6.34
CA LEU A 141 9.04 4.71 5.94
C LEU A 141 10.33 4.41 5.18
N GLY A 142 10.40 4.85 3.93
CA GLY A 142 11.58 4.70 3.09
C GLY A 142 12.57 5.86 3.24
N ASN A 143 13.75 5.68 2.66
CA ASN A 143 14.78 6.72 2.63
C ASN A 143 15.49 6.79 1.27
N ALA A 144 16.33 7.78 1.09
CA ALA A 144 17.04 8.00 -0.17
C ALA A 144 18.16 6.98 -0.46
N THR A 145 18.61 6.19 0.53
CA THR A 145 19.86 5.42 0.45
C THR A 145 19.70 3.91 0.51
N GLY A 146 18.47 3.37 0.56
CA GLY A 146 18.34 1.92 0.49
C GLY A 146 16.98 1.34 0.85
N LYS A 147 16.29 1.89 1.85
CA LYS A 147 15.02 1.33 2.29
C LYS A 147 13.87 1.84 1.42
N LYS A 148 13.14 0.93 0.75
CA LYS A 148 11.86 1.26 0.11
C LYS A 148 10.83 1.58 1.19
N GLY A 149 10.03 2.64 0.93
CA GLY A 149 8.83 2.93 1.69
C GLY A 149 7.59 2.43 0.97
N ASP A 150 6.46 2.39 1.69
CA ASP A 150 5.17 2.14 1.05
C ASP A 150 4.84 3.34 0.17
N SER A 151 4.47 3.07 -1.07
CA SER A 151 4.28 4.11 -2.07
C SER A 151 3.25 3.69 -3.12
N TRP A 152 2.44 4.65 -3.54
CA TRP A 152 1.52 4.54 -4.66
C TRP A 152 1.83 5.59 -5.71
N PHE A 153 1.82 5.20 -6.98
CA PHE A 153 1.93 6.08 -8.14
C PHE A 153 0.57 6.15 -8.84
N THR A 154 0.04 7.36 -9.02
CA THR A 154 -1.32 7.55 -9.57
C THR A 154 -1.45 7.18 -11.04
N GLY A 155 -0.34 7.04 -11.77
CA GLY A 155 -0.35 6.85 -13.21
C GLY A 155 -0.80 8.10 -13.97
N GLU A 156 -1.09 7.92 -15.28
CA GLU A 156 -1.42 9.02 -16.20
C GLU A 156 -2.92 9.19 -16.46
N LYS A 157 -3.77 8.39 -15.81
CA LYS A 157 -5.23 8.50 -15.92
C LYS A 157 -5.76 9.51 -14.92
N LYS A 158 -6.76 10.28 -15.34
CA LYS A 158 -7.49 11.19 -14.44
C LYS A 158 -8.16 10.40 -13.33
N GLY A 159 -8.04 10.91 -12.11
CA GLY A 159 -8.63 10.28 -10.92
C GLY A 159 -7.86 9.05 -10.47
N GLY A 160 -8.50 8.22 -9.71
CA GLY A 160 -7.97 6.99 -9.15
C GLY A 160 -7.73 7.10 -7.66
N ASN A 161 -7.78 5.95 -7.02
CA ASN A 161 -7.59 5.80 -5.60
C ASN A 161 -6.77 4.55 -5.30
N PHE A 162 -6.22 4.52 -4.09
CA PHE A 162 -5.51 3.36 -3.58
C PHE A 162 -5.68 3.29 -2.07
N SER A 163 -6.20 2.18 -1.57
CA SER A 163 -6.47 1.96 -0.15
C SER A 163 -5.62 0.81 0.40
N GLN A 164 -5.11 0.99 1.60
CA GLN A 164 -4.47 -0.06 2.40
C GLN A 164 -4.74 0.19 3.88
N GLU A 165 -4.63 -0.86 4.67
CA GLU A 165 -4.66 -0.77 6.13
C GLU A 165 -3.49 0.07 6.68
N VAL A 166 -3.74 0.85 7.71
CA VAL A 166 -2.71 1.50 8.52
C VAL A 166 -2.08 0.46 9.45
N SER A 167 -1.02 -0.17 8.99
CA SER A 167 -0.31 -1.22 9.74
C SER A 167 0.86 -0.70 10.58
N ALA A 168 1.10 0.61 10.57
CA ALA A 168 2.11 1.26 11.40
C ALA A 168 1.78 1.12 12.89
N SER A 169 2.84 1.08 13.72
CA SER A 169 2.66 1.08 15.18
C SER A 169 2.06 2.39 15.67
N ALA A 170 1.20 2.31 16.65
CA ALA A 170 0.68 3.48 17.38
C ALA A 170 1.35 3.58 18.76
N PRO A 171 1.74 4.77 19.25
CA PRO A 171 1.73 6.03 18.50
C PRO A 171 2.91 6.13 17.52
N SER A 172 2.68 6.70 16.34
CA SER A 172 3.74 7.01 15.38
C SER A 172 3.32 8.14 14.44
N THR A 173 4.22 8.57 13.56
CA THR A 173 3.90 9.57 12.53
C THR A 173 4.35 9.06 11.17
N LEU A 174 3.43 9.07 10.21
CA LEU A 174 3.69 8.79 8.81
C LEU A 174 3.98 10.10 8.09
N TYR A 175 5.20 10.23 7.56
CA TYR A 175 5.58 11.35 6.70
C TYR A 175 5.46 10.91 5.25
N PHE A 176 4.91 11.77 4.40
CA PHE A 176 4.73 11.45 3.00
C PHE A 176 5.13 12.60 2.08
N VAL A 177 5.48 12.24 0.83
CA VAL A 177 5.92 13.17 -0.20
C VAL A 177 5.46 12.70 -1.58
N CYS A 178 5.19 13.67 -2.47
CA CYS A 178 5.08 13.40 -3.91
C CYS A 178 6.46 13.54 -4.56
N ALA A 179 6.97 12.49 -5.19
CA ALA A 179 8.26 12.55 -5.87
C ALA A 179 8.22 13.48 -7.09
N VAL A 180 7.11 13.51 -7.83
CA VAL A 180 6.94 14.36 -9.02
C VAL A 180 6.86 15.85 -8.64
N HIS A 181 6.26 16.15 -7.49
CA HIS A 181 6.05 17.50 -6.98
C HIS A 181 6.65 17.64 -5.58
N PRO A 182 7.97 17.85 -5.44
CA PRO A 182 8.66 17.76 -4.14
C PRO A 182 8.21 18.76 -3.08
N TRP A 183 7.45 19.77 -3.46
CA TRP A 183 6.80 20.70 -2.51
C TRP A 183 5.54 20.12 -1.87
N MET A 184 4.94 19.07 -2.47
CA MET A 184 3.81 18.37 -1.92
C MET A 184 4.31 17.33 -0.91
N HIS A 185 4.18 17.62 0.35
CA HIS A 185 4.49 16.71 1.44
C HIS A 185 3.60 16.98 2.64
N GLY A 186 3.49 16.02 3.52
CA GLY A 186 2.69 16.13 4.74
C GLY A 186 3.06 15.07 5.76
N GLN A 187 2.26 15.02 6.79
CA GLN A 187 2.33 13.99 7.82
C GLN A 187 0.94 13.71 8.39
N VAL A 188 0.78 12.54 8.99
CA VAL A 188 -0.40 12.15 9.75
C VAL A 188 0.05 11.33 10.96
N ASN A 189 -0.62 11.51 12.10
CA ASN A 189 -0.31 10.77 13.32
C ASN A 189 -1.13 9.47 13.36
N VAL A 190 -0.47 8.38 13.70
CA VAL A 190 -1.13 7.09 13.90
C VAL A 190 -1.47 6.95 15.37
N VAL A 191 -2.75 6.74 15.66
CA VAL A 191 -3.27 6.52 17.01
C VAL A 191 -3.73 5.08 17.19
N ALA A 192 -3.79 4.64 18.45
CA ALA A 192 -4.36 3.33 18.78
C ALA A 192 -5.88 3.32 18.57
N PRO A 193 -6.48 2.17 18.22
CA PRO A 193 -7.93 2.01 18.25
C PRO A 193 -8.48 2.33 19.64
N ALA A 194 -9.69 2.89 19.68
CA ALA A 194 -10.39 3.07 20.96
C ALA A 194 -10.61 1.70 21.64
N PRO A 195 -10.50 1.61 22.97
CA PRO A 195 -10.84 0.38 23.70
C PRO A 195 -12.27 -0.05 23.39
N VAL A 196 -12.43 -1.33 23.05
CA VAL A 196 -13.78 -1.91 22.93
C VAL A 196 -14.38 -2.00 24.32
N VAL A 197 -15.41 -1.20 24.61
CA VAL A 197 -16.17 -1.30 25.84
C VAL A 197 -17.15 -2.47 25.65
N PRO A 198 -17.07 -3.54 26.46
CA PRO A 198 -18.05 -4.61 26.41
C PRO A 198 -19.46 -4.05 26.67
N PRO A 199 -20.52 -4.59 26.06
CA PRO A 199 -21.87 -4.20 26.38
C PRO A 199 -22.10 -4.43 27.86
N ALA A 200 -22.75 -3.47 28.52
CA ALA A 200 -23.14 -3.64 29.92
C ALA A 200 -24.04 -4.88 30.07
N ALA A 201 -23.70 -5.74 31.01
CA ALA A 201 -24.44 -6.99 31.29
C ALA A 201 -25.82 -6.69 31.91
#